data_0c9c250bca180588446711b5e2a38d75
#
_entry.id   0c9c250bca180588446711b5e2a38d75
#
_cell.length_a   1.000
_cell.length_b   1.000
_cell.length_c   1.000
_cell.angle_alpha   90.00
_cell.angle_beta   90.00
_cell.angle_gamma   90.00
#
_symmetry.space_group_name_H-M   'P 1'
#
loop_
_entity.id
_entity.type
_entity.pdbx_description
1 polymer ?
#
loop_
_entity_poly.entity_id
_entity_poly.type
_entity_poly.pdbx_seq_one_letter_code
_entity_poly.pdbx_strand_id
1 'polypeptide(L)'
;MLKRRVLGLALAIALFGFGCASVGREFPAHSMENITIGETDRSDIRRMFGEPWRTGIEDGKKTWTYAHYRYSLFGPEQTRDLLIRFDDEGKVVSYSFNTTHEEDRRD
;
A
#
# COMPACT_ATOMS: atom_id res chain seq x y z
N MET A 1 -5.75 -14.15 -43.48
CA MET A 1 -5.95 -15.33 -42.64
C MET A 1 -5.03 -15.36 -41.43
N LEU A 2 -3.74 -15.09 -41.59
CA LEU A 2 -2.80 -15.06 -40.46
C LEU A 2 -3.13 -13.99 -39.40
N LYS A 3 -3.64 -12.83 -39.81
CA LYS A 3 -4.00 -11.73 -38.88
C LYS A 3 -5.14 -12.08 -37.93
N ARG A 4 -6.09 -12.93 -38.37
CA ARG A 4 -7.22 -13.33 -37.51
C ARG A 4 -6.81 -14.31 -36.42
N ARG A 5 -5.84 -15.20 -36.70
CA ARG A 5 -5.34 -16.16 -35.72
C ARG A 5 -4.50 -15.50 -34.62
N VAL A 6 -3.71 -14.50 -34.99
CA VAL A 6 -2.88 -13.73 -34.06
C VAL A 6 -3.75 -12.89 -33.11
N LEU A 7 -4.83 -12.28 -33.63
CA LEU A 7 -5.78 -11.52 -32.85
C LEU A 7 -6.53 -12.38 -31.84
N GLY A 8 -6.93 -13.59 -32.20
CA GLY A 8 -7.60 -14.52 -31.30
C GLY A 8 -6.70 -14.98 -30.17
N LEU A 9 -5.41 -15.21 -30.46
CA LEU A 9 -4.45 -15.63 -29.43
C LEU A 9 -4.16 -14.49 -28.44
N ALA A 10 -4.01 -13.25 -28.92
CA ALA A 10 -3.78 -12.09 -28.08
C ALA A 10 -4.98 -11.83 -27.14
N LEU A 11 -6.21 -12.01 -27.64
CA LEU A 11 -7.41 -11.85 -26.84
C LEU A 11 -7.51 -12.91 -25.75
N ALA A 12 -7.17 -14.17 -26.04
CA ALA A 12 -7.17 -15.26 -25.08
C ALA A 12 -6.16 -15.02 -23.93
N ILE A 13 -4.97 -14.53 -24.26
CA ILE A 13 -3.94 -14.19 -23.27
C ILE A 13 -4.42 -13.04 -22.36
N ALA A 14 -5.08 -12.03 -22.92
CA ALA A 14 -5.62 -10.91 -22.15
C ALA A 14 -6.70 -11.37 -21.16
N LEU A 15 -7.53 -12.35 -21.53
CA LEU A 15 -8.57 -12.87 -20.64
C LEU A 15 -8.01 -13.65 -19.46
N PHE A 16 -6.86 -14.31 -19.59
CA PHE A 16 -6.21 -15.03 -18.49
C PHE A 16 -5.47 -14.11 -17.52
N GLY A 17 -5.22 -12.84 -17.88
CA GLY A 17 -4.52 -11.89 -17.04
C GLY A 17 -5.34 -11.23 -15.94
N PHE A 18 -6.66 -11.49 -15.87
CA PHE A 18 -7.56 -10.79 -14.95
C PHE A 18 -7.90 -11.56 -13.66
N GLY A 19 -7.16 -12.63 -13.32
CA GLY A 19 -7.43 -13.42 -12.11
C GLY A 19 -7.11 -12.74 -10.78
N CYS A 20 -6.16 -11.78 -10.77
CA CYS A 20 -5.71 -11.05 -9.59
C CYS A 20 -5.41 -9.62 -9.97
N ALA A 21 -5.75 -8.69 -9.09
CA ALA A 21 -5.39 -7.29 -9.24
C ALA A 21 -4.71 -6.79 -7.97
N SER A 22 -3.64 -6.00 -8.14
CA SER A 22 -2.93 -5.38 -7.03
C SER A 22 -2.96 -3.86 -7.19
N VAL A 23 -3.17 -3.15 -6.09
CA VAL A 23 -3.17 -1.69 -6.02
C VAL A 23 -2.19 -1.28 -4.93
N GLY A 24 -1.38 -0.25 -5.22
CA GLY A 24 -0.36 0.23 -4.31
C GLY A 24 0.92 -0.59 -4.40
N ARG A 25 1.73 -0.54 -3.35
CA ARG A 25 3.01 -1.25 -3.27
C ARG A 25 3.15 -1.95 -1.93
N GLU A 26 3.80 -3.10 -1.93
CA GLU A 26 4.18 -3.77 -0.70
C GLU A 26 5.15 -2.87 0.08
N PHE A 27 5.03 -2.89 1.39
CA PHE A 27 5.90 -2.15 2.28
C PHE A 27 6.17 -2.99 3.55
N PRO A 28 7.31 -2.74 4.24
CA PRO A 28 7.65 -3.53 5.42
C PRO A 28 6.82 -3.08 6.63
N ALA A 29 5.59 -3.57 6.74
CA ALA A 29 4.63 -3.17 7.76
C ALA A 29 5.15 -3.32 9.19
N HIS A 30 6.00 -4.32 9.44
CA HIS A 30 6.59 -4.53 10.77
C HIS A 30 7.45 -3.38 11.25
N SER A 31 7.98 -2.56 10.31
CA SER A 31 8.78 -1.40 10.66
C SER A 31 8.00 -0.32 11.40
N MET A 32 6.65 -0.41 11.42
CA MET A 32 5.84 0.55 12.18
C MET A 32 6.16 0.51 13.68
N GLU A 33 6.68 -0.60 14.19
CA GLU A 33 7.12 -0.71 15.58
C GLU A 33 8.26 0.24 15.91
N ASN A 34 8.99 0.70 14.90
CA ASN A 34 10.12 1.63 15.06
C ASN A 34 9.69 3.10 14.98
N ILE A 35 8.41 3.38 14.77
CA ILE A 35 7.89 4.75 14.76
C ILE A 35 7.74 5.23 16.20
N THR A 36 8.42 6.35 16.51
CA THR A 36 8.27 7.01 17.80
C THR A 36 7.55 8.34 17.59
N ILE A 37 6.32 8.43 18.08
CA ILE A 37 5.50 9.64 17.96
C ILE A 37 6.23 10.82 18.61
N GLY A 38 6.32 11.92 17.88
CA GLY A 38 7.00 13.13 18.32
C GLY A 38 8.49 13.17 18.02
N GLU A 39 9.10 12.05 17.61
CA GLU A 39 10.53 11.97 17.33
C GLU A 39 10.83 11.56 15.87
N THR A 40 10.17 10.53 15.39
CA THR A 40 10.36 10.04 14.02
C THR A 40 9.91 11.09 13.02
N ASP A 41 10.76 11.44 12.06
CA ASP A 41 10.46 12.44 11.05
C ASP A 41 10.23 11.82 9.67
N ARG A 42 9.89 12.66 8.68
CA ARG A 42 9.62 12.22 7.31
C ARG A 42 10.81 11.48 6.69
N SER A 43 12.02 11.94 6.97
CA SER A 43 13.24 11.32 6.49
C SER A 43 13.41 9.91 7.03
N ASP A 44 13.10 9.71 8.31
CA ASP A 44 13.12 8.40 8.96
C ASP A 44 12.07 7.47 8.36
N ILE A 45 10.87 7.97 8.14
CA ILE A 45 9.78 7.21 7.53
C ILE A 45 10.16 6.77 6.12
N ARG A 46 10.76 7.66 5.33
CA ARG A 46 11.20 7.33 3.98
C ARG A 46 12.28 6.24 3.97
N ARG A 47 13.18 6.25 4.95
CA ARG A 47 14.18 5.18 5.09
C ARG A 47 13.55 3.85 5.49
N MET A 48 12.55 3.88 6.38
CA MET A 48 11.89 2.66 6.87
C MET A 48 10.96 2.03 5.82
N PHE A 49 10.18 2.85 5.13
CA PHE A 49 9.08 2.35 4.27
C PHE A 49 9.26 2.67 2.79
N GLY A 50 10.21 3.53 2.42
CA GLY A 50 10.38 3.99 1.05
C GLY A 50 9.46 5.16 0.73
N GLU A 51 9.24 5.43 -0.55
CA GLU A 51 8.33 6.49 -0.98
C GLU A 51 6.88 6.12 -0.69
N PRO A 52 6.07 7.07 -0.21
CA PRO A 52 4.67 6.77 0.05
C PRO A 52 3.91 6.52 -1.26
N TRP A 53 2.88 5.68 -1.18
CA TRP A 53 1.99 5.44 -2.29
C TRP A 53 1.12 6.67 -2.58
N ARG A 54 0.73 7.39 -1.53
CA ARG A 54 -0.10 8.59 -1.64
C ARG A 54 0.29 9.59 -0.56
N THR A 55 0.24 10.87 -0.91
CA THR A 55 0.39 11.97 0.04
C THR A 55 -0.91 12.78 0.08
N GLY A 56 -1.18 13.43 1.19
CA GLY A 56 -2.38 14.22 1.35
C GLY A 56 -2.28 15.21 2.50
N ILE A 57 -3.39 15.84 2.80
CA ILE A 57 -3.55 16.75 3.92
C ILE A 57 -4.83 16.40 4.65
N GLU A 58 -4.75 16.28 5.96
CA GLU A 58 -5.89 15.98 6.82
C GLU A 58 -5.82 16.89 8.05
N ASP A 59 -6.86 17.64 8.30
CA ASP A 59 -6.90 18.64 9.37
C ASP A 59 -5.70 19.61 9.34
N GLY A 60 -5.29 20.00 8.14
CA GLY A 60 -4.15 20.88 7.93
C GLY A 60 -2.78 20.23 8.08
N LYS A 61 -2.71 18.94 8.41
CA LYS A 61 -1.46 18.20 8.60
C LYS A 61 -1.16 17.34 7.39
N LYS A 62 0.12 17.26 7.02
CA LYS A 62 0.56 16.39 5.93
C LYS A 62 0.40 14.93 6.32
N THR A 63 -0.10 14.13 5.39
CA THR A 63 -0.26 12.69 5.57
C THR A 63 0.45 11.93 4.47
N TRP A 64 1.05 10.81 4.85
CA TRP A 64 1.63 9.84 3.92
C TRP A 64 0.91 8.52 4.11
N THR A 65 0.50 7.90 2.99
CA THR A 65 -0.18 6.61 2.99
C THR A 65 0.69 5.57 2.30
N TYR A 66 0.90 4.47 3.00
CA TYR A 66 1.50 3.26 2.47
C TYR A 66 0.39 2.23 2.40
N ALA A 67 0.15 1.68 1.23
CA ALA A 67 -0.97 0.77 1.04
C ALA A 67 -0.62 -0.31 0.03
N HIS A 68 -1.13 -1.50 0.28
CA HIS A 68 -1.08 -2.60 -0.65
C HIS A 68 -2.39 -3.37 -0.56
N TYR A 69 -3.14 -3.40 -1.67
CA TYR A 69 -4.41 -4.11 -1.78
C TYR A 69 -4.28 -5.17 -2.86
N ARG A 70 -4.65 -6.37 -2.51
CA ARG A 70 -4.65 -7.50 -3.44
C ARG A 70 -6.04 -8.09 -3.51
N TYR A 71 -6.60 -8.11 -4.72
CA TYR A 71 -7.93 -8.62 -5.00
C TYR A 71 -7.82 -9.88 -5.86
N SER A 72 -8.59 -10.91 -5.51
CA SER A 72 -8.66 -12.16 -6.26
C SER A 72 -10.13 -12.53 -6.47
N LEU A 73 -10.46 -13.04 -7.66
CA LEU A 73 -11.83 -13.49 -7.97
C LEU A 73 -12.27 -14.69 -7.13
N PHE A 74 -11.31 -15.50 -6.69
CA PHE A 74 -11.60 -16.76 -6.00
C PHE A 74 -10.99 -16.87 -4.61
N GLY A 75 -10.46 -15.79 -4.09
CA GLY A 75 -9.83 -15.77 -2.79
C GLY A 75 -10.25 -14.55 -1.96
N PRO A 76 -9.92 -14.53 -0.68
CA PRO A 76 -10.20 -13.37 0.15
C PRO A 76 -9.35 -12.18 -0.28
N GLU A 77 -9.91 -11.00 -0.12
CA GLU A 77 -9.24 -9.74 -0.28
C GLU A 77 -8.12 -9.61 0.77
N GLN A 78 -6.93 -9.22 0.33
CA GLN A 78 -5.80 -8.97 1.23
C GLN A 78 -5.41 -7.51 1.16
N THR A 79 -5.46 -6.83 2.30
CA THR A 79 -5.17 -5.40 2.37
C THR A 79 -4.28 -5.08 3.56
N ARG A 80 -3.39 -4.12 3.36
CA ARG A 80 -2.60 -3.46 4.41
C ARG A 80 -2.57 -1.98 4.08
N ASP A 81 -2.88 -1.13 5.05
CA ASP A 81 -2.65 0.30 4.88
C ASP A 81 -2.11 0.92 6.16
N LEU A 82 -1.16 1.83 5.98
CA LEU A 82 -0.54 2.60 7.04
C LEU A 82 -0.67 4.07 6.68
N LEU A 83 -1.41 4.83 7.47
CA LEU A 83 -1.54 6.27 7.32
C LEU A 83 -0.72 6.95 8.39
N ILE A 84 0.19 7.83 7.98
CA ILE A 84 1.05 8.57 8.89
C ILE A 84 0.73 10.06 8.77
N ARG A 85 0.53 10.70 9.89
CA ARG A 85 0.23 12.13 9.98
C ARG A 85 1.42 12.84 10.62
N PHE A 86 1.85 13.95 9.99
CA PHE A 86 3.02 14.73 10.41
C PHE A 86 2.60 16.11 10.92
N ASP A 87 3.36 16.66 11.87
CA ASP A 87 3.20 18.05 12.29
C ASP A 87 3.92 19.00 11.33
N ASP A 88 3.89 20.30 11.63
CA ASP A 88 4.51 21.34 10.81
C ASP A 88 6.03 21.22 10.75
N GLU A 89 6.64 20.55 11.73
CA GLU A 89 8.08 20.30 11.78
C GLU A 89 8.49 19.00 11.08
N GLY A 90 7.49 18.26 10.56
CA GLY A 90 7.73 17.00 9.87
C GLY A 90 7.88 15.80 10.80
N LYS A 91 7.48 15.93 12.07
CA LYS A 91 7.50 14.82 13.02
C LYS A 91 6.18 14.07 12.99
N VAL A 92 6.21 12.77 13.21
CA VAL A 92 5.00 11.96 13.29
C VAL A 92 4.20 12.34 14.52
N VAL A 93 2.94 12.74 14.33
CA VAL A 93 2.02 13.02 15.45
C VAL A 93 1.07 11.88 15.72
N SER A 94 0.76 11.09 14.69
CA SER A 94 -0.09 9.91 14.84
C SER A 94 0.06 9.02 13.62
N TYR A 95 -0.34 7.77 13.76
CA TYR A 95 -0.47 6.86 12.63
C TYR A 95 -1.58 5.86 12.90
N SER A 96 -2.13 5.29 11.84
CA SER A 96 -3.10 4.21 11.92
C SER A 96 -2.70 3.10 10.95
N PHE A 97 -2.92 1.86 11.37
CA PHE A 97 -2.61 0.69 10.56
C PHE A 97 -3.81 -0.22 10.50
N ASN A 98 -4.22 -0.57 9.28
CA ASN A 98 -5.32 -1.49 9.05
C ASN A 98 -4.82 -2.65 8.18
N THR A 99 -5.25 -3.85 8.52
CA THR A 99 -4.82 -5.05 7.81
C THR A 99 -5.89 -6.13 7.87
N THR A 100 -5.99 -6.92 6.79
CA THR A 100 -6.76 -8.16 6.76
C THR A 100 -5.88 -9.39 6.99
N HIS A 101 -4.55 -9.23 7.05
CA HIS A 101 -3.63 -10.33 7.30
C HIS A 101 -3.62 -10.70 8.78
N GLU A 102 -3.90 -11.96 9.07
CA GLU A 102 -3.97 -12.43 10.46
C GLU A 102 -2.65 -12.27 11.20
N GLU A 103 -1.52 -12.48 10.54
CA GLU A 103 -0.20 -12.33 11.14
C GLU A 103 0.09 -10.91 11.63
N ASP A 104 -0.60 -9.90 11.07
CA ASP A 104 -0.44 -8.51 11.47
C ASP A 104 -1.36 -8.13 12.63
N ARG A 105 -2.33 -8.98 12.97
CA ARG A 105 -3.38 -8.69 13.95
C ARG A 105 -3.09 -9.22 15.34
N ARG A 106 -1.87 -9.52 15.64
CA ARG A 106 -1.45 -10.00 16.97
C ARG A 106 -1.47 -8.84 17.97
N ASP A 107 -2.14 -9.08 19.05
CA ASP A 107 -2.16 -8.15 20.18
C ASP A 107 -0.86 -8.22 20.98
#